data_b3823c709e9e99a493f15c05ee510fc5
#
_entry.id   b3823c709e9e99a493f15c05ee510fc5
#
_cell.length_a   1.000
_cell.length_b   1.000
_cell.length_c   1.000
_cell.angle_alpha   90.00
_cell.angle_beta   90.00
_cell.angle_gamma   90.00
#
_symmetry.space_group_name_H-M   'P 1'
#
loop_
_entity.id
_entity.type
_entity.pdbx_description
1 polymer ?
#
loop_
_entity_poly.entity_id
_entity_poly.type
_entity_poly.pdbx_seq_one_letter_code
_entity_poly.pdbx_strand_id
1 'polypeptide(L)'
;MLLDNKSILITGGTGSFGKAFTKYVLDNYNPRKIIIYSRDEFKQFIMQNEFKQYADKLRFFIGDVRDKERLTRAFEGVDYVIHAAALKQVPACEYNPAEAIKTNIHGAQNVIDLSLIHI
;
A
#
# COMPACT_ATOMS: atom_id res chain seq x y z
N MET A 1 -13.32 14.21 -11.51
CA MET A 1 -12.99 14.13 -10.08
C MET A 1 -11.50 13.79 -9.90
N LEU A 2 -10.93 14.20 -8.79
CA LEU A 2 -9.47 14.07 -8.57
C LEU A 2 -8.93 12.65 -8.72
N LEU A 3 -9.66 11.65 -8.27
CA LEU A 3 -9.20 10.26 -8.29
C LEU A 3 -9.67 9.46 -9.49
N ASP A 4 -10.55 10.01 -10.31
CA ASP A 4 -11.07 9.29 -11.47
C ASP A 4 -9.95 9.07 -12.50
N ASN A 5 -9.88 7.86 -13.03
CA ASN A 5 -8.90 7.44 -14.02
C ASN A 5 -7.44 7.58 -13.55
N LYS A 6 -7.24 7.53 -12.23
CA LYS A 6 -5.89 7.62 -11.62
C LYS A 6 -5.50 6.29 -11.01
N SER A 7 -4.21 6.02 -10.97
CA SER A 7 -3.65 4.83 -10.31
C SER A 7 -3.12 5.24 -8.95
N ILE A 8 -3.58 4.54 -7.91
CA ILE A 8 -3.28 4.85 -6.52
C ILE A 8 -2.58 3.64 -5.90
N LEU A 9 -1.43 3.85 -5.29
CA LEU A 9 -0.73 2.80 -4.56
C LEU A 9 -0.89 3.04 -3.06
N ILE A 10 -1.25 1.99 -2.32
CA ILE A 10 -1.43 2.06 -0.88
C ILE A 10 -0.46 1.08 -0.23
N THR A 11 0.52 1.58 0.50
CA THR A 11 1.40 0.72 1.30
C THR A 11 0.67 0.38 2.60
N GLY A 12 0.80 -0.87 3.05
CA GLY A 12 0.03 -1.34 4.18
C GLY A 12 -1.47 -1.41 3.89
N GLY A 13 -1.84 -1.61 2.63
CA GLY A 13 -3.21 -1.52 2.16
C GLY A 13 -4.16 -2.58 2.69
N THR A 14 -3.64 -3.65 3.31
CA THR A 14 -4.48 -4.69 3.91
C THR A 14 -4.88 -4.39 5.34
N GLY A 15 -4.37 -3.32 5.93
CA GLY A 15 -4.77 -2.88 7.27
C GLY A 15 -6.14 -2.21 7.27
N SER A 16 -6.62 -1.86 8.46
CA SER A 16 -7.95 -1.27 8.63
C SER A 16 -8.13 0.01 7.81
N PHE A 17 -7.13 0.91 7.86
CA PHE A 17 -7.18 2.15 7.09
C PHE A 17 -7.17 1.87 5.59
N GLY A 18 -6.25 1.00 5.14
CA GLY A 18 -6.13 0.69 3.72
C GLY A 18 -7.39 0.11 3.12
N LYS A 19 -8.03 -0.82 3.84
CA LYS A 19 -9.29 -1.43 3.40
C LYS A 19 -10.42 -0.40 3.36
N ALA A 20 -10.54 0.42 4.40
CA ALA A 20 -11.59 1.45 4.47
C ALA A 20 -11.41 2.50 3.36
N PHE A 21 -10.17 2.95 3.14
CA PHE A 21 -9.86 3.91 2.09
C PHE A 21 -10.17 3.33 0.70
N THR A 22 -9.74 2.09 0.46
CA THR A 22 -9.96 1.39 -0.81
C THR A 22 -11.46 1.29 -1.10
N LYS A 23 -12.24 0.86 -0.12
CA LYS A 23 -13.68 0.74 -0.27
C LYS A 23 -14.32 2.09 -0.56
N TYR A 24 -13.92 3.13 0.18
CA TYR A 24 -14.46 4.48 -0.04
C TYR A 24 -14.19 4.97 -1.46
N VAL A 25 -12.96 4.78 -1.94
CA VAL A 25 -12.61 5.23 -3.30
C VAL A 25 -13.38 4.45 -4.35
N LEU A 26 -13.49 3.13 -4.21
CA LEU A 26 -14.22 2.31 -5.17
C LEU A 26 -15.71 2.60 -5.18
N ASP A 27 -16.28 2.95 -4.03
CA ASP A 27 -17.73 3.26 -3.94
C ASP A 27 -18.07 4.66 -4.47
N ASN A 28 -17.14 5.61 -4.41
CA ASN A 28 -17.42 7.01 -4.69
C ASN A 28 -16.71 7.58 -5.91
N TYR A 29 -15.66 6.90 -6.41
CA TYR A 29 -14.86 7.36 -7.54
C TYR A 29 -14.63 6.21 -8.52
N ASN A 30 -14.05 6.54 -9.66
CA ASN A 30 -13.72 5.53 -10.69
C ASN A 30 -12.22 5.55 -10.99
N PRO A 31 -11.39 5.04 -10.06
CA PRO A 31 -9.94 5.00 -10.29
C PRO A 31 -9.60 4.04 -11.43
N ARG A 32 -8.45 4.24 -12.06
CA ARG A 32 -7.97 3.29 -13.07
C ARG A 32 -7.51 2.00 -12.40
N LYS A 33 -6.69 2.12 -11.35
CA LYS A 33 -6.21 0.98 -10.56
C LYS A 33 -5.93 1.43 -9.13
N ILE A 34 -6.16 0.52 -8.19
CA ILE A 34 -5.67 0.66 -6.82
C ILE A 34 -4.72 -0.50 -6.59
N ILE A 35 -3.46 -0.18 -6.27
CA ILE A 35 -2.41 -1.15 -6.04
C ILE A 35 -2.22 -1.29 -4.54
N ILE A 36 -2.47 -2.50 -4.03
CA ILE A 36 -2.33 -2.82 -2.62
C ILE A 36 -0.96 -3.45 -2.42
N TYR A 37 -0.08 -2.73 -1.74
CA TYR A 37 1.29 -3.17 -1.48
C TYR A 37 1.43 -3.51 0.01
N SER A 38 1.68 -4.76 0.32
CA SER A 38 1.82 -5.21 1.71
C SER A 38 2.67 -6.47 1.80
N ARG A 39 3.14 -6.79 3.01
CA ARG A 39 3.96 -7.96 3.26
C ARG A 39 3.14 -9.24 3.47
N ASP A 40 1.90 -9.10 3.88
CA ASP A 40 1.10 -10.22 4.37
C ASP A 40 0.26 -10.82 3.25
N GLU A 41 0.75 -11.94 2.72
CA GLU A 41 0.07 -12.67 1.65
C GLU A 41 -1.32 -13.15 2.07
N PHE A 42 -1.48 -13.60 3.31
CA PHE A 42 -2.74 -14.10 3.82
C PHE A 42 -3.80 -12.99 3.89
N LYS A 43 -3.41 -11.81 4.39
CA LYS A 43 -4.32 -10.67 4.44
C LYS A 43 -4.70 -10.19 3.04
N GLN A 44 -3.78 -10.25 2.09
CA GLN A 44 -4.10 -9.93 0.69
C GLN A 44 -5.11 -10.92 0.11
N PHE A 45 -4.94 -12.20 0.41
CA PHE A 45 -5.89 -13.23 -0.02
C PHE A 45 -7.29 -12.95 0.51
N ILE A 46 -7.40 -12.63 1.80
CA ILE A 46 -8.68 -12.30 2.41
C ILE A 46 -9.30 -11.07 1.74
N MET A 47 -8.50 -10.03 1.53
CA MET A 47 -8.96 -8.79 0.89
C MET A 47 -9.41 -9.02 -0.54
N GLN A 48 -8.71 -9.86 -1.31
CA GLN A 48 -9.13 -10.21 -2.65
C GLN A 48 -10.54 -10.82 -2.66
N ASN A 49 -10.83 -11.68 -1.69
CA ASN A 49 -12.15 -12.30 -1.58
C ASN A 49 -13.21 -11.30 -1.16
N GLU A 50 -12.89 -10.40 -0.24
CA GLU A 50 -13.83 -9.36 0.20
C GLU A 50 -14.17 -8.37 -0.91
N PHE A 51 -13.22 -8.11 -1.81
CA PHE A 51 -13.35 -7.10 -2.87
C PHE A 51 -13.51 -7.72 -4.27
N LYS A 52 -14.04 -8.92 -4.35
CA LYS A 52 -14.22 -9.66 -5.61
C LYS A 52 -14.89 -8.85 -6.72
N GLN A 53 -15.90 -8.08 -6.36
CA GLN A 53 -16.67 -7.28 -7.33
C GLN A 53 -15.84 -6.18 -7.99
N TYR A 54 -14.69 -5.85 -7.40
CA TYR A 54 -13.79 -4.83 -7.91
C TYR A 54 -12.47 -5.40 -8.42
N ALA A 55 -12.42 -6.70 -8.75
CA ALA A 55 -11.20 -7.39 -9.13
C ALA A 55 -10.47 -6.72 -10.31
N ASP A 56 -11.21 -6.12 -11.23
CA ASP A 56 -10.65 -5.43 -12.40
C ASP A 56 -9.99 -4.10 -12.05
N LYS A 57 -10.29 -3.54 -10.88
CA LYS A 57 -9.72 -2.27 -10.41
C LYS A 57 -8.58 -2.46 -9.42
N LEU A 58 -8.41 -3.64 -8.85
CA LEU A 58 -7.42 -3.89 -7.81
C LEU A 58 -6.25 -4.69 -8.36
N ARG A 59 -5.06 -4.33 -7.90
CA ARG A 59 -3.84 -5.08 -8.14
C ARG A 59 -3.16 -5.30 -6.81
N PHE A 60 -2.85 -6.57 -6.49
CA PHE A 60 -2.20 -6.93 -5.24
C PHE A 60 -0.73 -7.21 -5.48
N PHE A 61 0.12 -6.61 -4.68
CA PHE A 61 1.56 -6.66 -4.86
C PHE A 61 2.20 -6.98 -3.51
N ILE A 62 2.78 -8.18 -3.39
CA ILE A 62 3.40 -8.60 -2.14
C ILE A 62 4.82 -8.05 -2.09
N GLY A 63 5.12 -7.29 -1.05
CA GLY A 63 6.43 -6.72 -0.86
C GLY A 63 6.55 -5.96 0.45
N ASP A 64 7.79 -5.65 0.80
CA ASP A 64 8.14 -4.87 1.98
C ASP A 64 8.55 -3.48 1.53
N VAL A 65 8.12 -2.44 2.27
CA VAL A 65 8.50 -1.05 1.94
C VAL A 65 10.00 -0.83 2.08
N ARG A 66 10.72 -1.71 2.80
CA ARG A 66 12.17 -1.66 2.89
C ARG A 66 12.86 -2.18 1.62
N ASP A 67 12.15 -2.91 0.78
CA ASP A 67 12.66 -3.44 -0.49
C ASP A 67 12.43 -2.44 -1.61
N LYS A 68 13.44 -1.61 -1.86
CA LYS A 68 13.34 -0.52 -2.80
C LYS A 68 13.14 -1.00 -4.24
N GLU A 69 13.78 -2.10 -4.63
CA GLU A 69 13.63 -2.65 -5.99
C GLU A 69 12.19 -3.13 -6.24
N ARG A 70 11.62 -3.83 -5.27
CA ARG A 70 10.26 -4.33 -5.36
C ARG A 70 9.27 -3.17 -5.41
N LEU A 71 9.48 -2.18 -4.55
CA LEU A 71 8.64 -1.00 -4.49
C LEU A 71 8.71 -0.19 -5.79
N THR A 72 9.89 -0.11 -6.41
CA THR A 72 10.07 0.56 -7.68
C THR A 72 9.15 -0.03 -8.76
N ARG A 73 9.06 -1.35 -8.82
CA ARG A 73 8.17 -2.02 -9.76
C ARG A 73 6.70 -1.71 -9.49
N ALA A 74 6.33 -1.66 -8.22
CA ALA A 74 4.95 -1.35 -7.84
C ALA A 74 4.56 0.08 -8.20
N PHE A 75 5.52 1.00 -8.22
CA PHE A 75 5.28 2.41 -8.52
C PHE A 75 5.07 2.73 -10.00
N GLU A 76 5.29 1.78 -10.90
CA GLU A 76 5.14 2.05 -12.34
C GLU A 76 3.72 2.50 -12.66
N GLY A 77 3.58 3.68 -13.28
CA GLY A 77 2.29 4.21 -13.69
C GLY A 77 1.42 4.73 -12.57
N VAL A 78 1.97 4.89 -11.37
CA VAL A 78 1.21 5.34 -10.19
C VAL A 78 1.14 6.87 -10.17
N ASP A 79 -0.07 7.39 -9.94
CA ASP A 79 -0.30 8.83 -9.84
C ASP A 79 -0.27 9.33 -8.39
N TYR A 80 -0.78 8.53 -7.45
CA TYR A 80 -0.84 8.92 -6.04
C TYR A 80 -0.36 7.77 -5.15
N VAL A 81 0.31 8.11 -4.06
CA VAL A 81 0.78 7.15 -3.08
C VAL A 81 0.22 7.49 -1.71
N ILE A 82 -0.39 6.49 -1.07
CA ILE A 82 -0.83 6.58 0.33
C ILE A 82 0.07 5.64 1.12
N HIS A 83 0.88 6.20 2.01
CA HIS A 83 1.82 5.41 2.80
C HIS A 83 1.24 5.14 4.19
N ALA A 84 0.77 3.90 4.39
CA ALA A 84 0.19 3.46 5.65
C ALA A 84 0.96 2.29 6.28
N ALA A 85 2.07 1.86 5.68
CA ALA A 85 2.86 0.75 6.18
C ALA A 85 3.80 1.21 7.30
N ALA A 86 3.46 0.89 8.53
CA ALA A 86 4.28 1.16 9.71
C ALA A 86 3.98 0.13 10.79
N LEU A 87 4.98 -0.20 11.60
CA LEU A 87 4.76 -1.06 12.77
C LEU A 87 4.20 -0.21 13.90
N LYS A 88 2.95 -0.45 14.26
CA LYS A 88 2.23 0.31 15.29
C LYS A 88 1.85 -0.53 16.50
N GLN A 89 2.08 -1.83 16.47
CA GLN A 89 1.78 -2.70 17.60
C GLN A 89 2.87 -2.53 18.66
N VAL A 90 2.53 -1.89 19.77
CA VAL A 90 3.48 -1.59 20.85
C VAL A 90 4.23 -2.83 21.33
N PRO A 91 3.58 -3.98 21.61
CA PRO A 91 4.33 -5.17 22.02
C PRO A 91 5.39 -5.60 20.99
N ALA A 92 5.05 -5.60 19.72
CA ALA A 92 6.00 -5.97 18.66
C ALA A 92 7.16 -4.98 18.58
N CYS A 93 6.90 -3.69 18.75
CA CYS A 93 7.94 -2.66 18.74
C CYS A 93 8.85 -2.79 19.97
N GLU A 94 8.31 -3.15 21.12
CA GLU A 94 9.09 -3.34 22.35
C GLU A 94 10.04 -4.53 22.23
N TYR A 95 9.58 -5.66 21.63
CA TYR A 95 10.42 -6.85 21.44
C TYR A 95 11.39 -6.72 20.28
N ASN A 96 11.05 -5.94 19.27
CA ASN A 96 11.88 -5.79 18.08
C ASN A 96 12.03 -4.31 17.69
N PRO A 97 12.69 -3.49 18.54
CA PRO A 97 12.79 -2.05 18.25
C PRO A 97 13.58 -1.74 16.97
N ALA A 98 14.62 -2.52 16.67
CA ALA A 98 15.41 -2.31 15.45
C ALA A 98 14.56 -2.55 14.20
N GLU A 99 13.68 -3.55 14.22
CA GLU A 99 12.79 -3.85 13.11
C GLU A 99 11.74 -2.75 12.92
N ALA A 100 11.21 -2.21 14.01
CA ALA A 100 10.28 -1.09 13.95
C ALA A 100 10.95 0.15 13.32
N ILE A 101 12.18 0.43 13.70
CA ILE A 101 12.95 1.54 13.12
C ILE A 101 13.16 1.32 11.62
N LYS A 102 13.56 0.12 11.21
CA LYS A 102 13.76 -0.19 9.79
C LYS A 102 12.47 -0.01 8.99
N THR A 103 11.35 -0.51 9.50
CA THR A 103 10.07 -0.41 8.79
C THR A 103 9.58 1.03 8.73
N ASN A 104 9.63 1.74 9.86
CA ASN A 104 9.05 3.08 9.93
C ASN A 104 9.92 4.15 9.31
N ILE A 105 11.25 4.01 9.38
CA ILE A 105 12.17 5.02 8.84
C ILE A 105 12.62 4.65 7.43
N HIS A 106 13.17 3.44 7.24
CA HIS A 106 13.70 3.04 5.93
C HIS A 106 12.58 2.86 4.90
N GLY A 107 11.44 2.29 5.32
CA GLY A 107 10.29 2.16 4.44
C GLY A 107 9.75 3.50 3.97
N ALA A 108 9.58 4.45 4.91
CA ALA A 108 9.13 5.79 4.58
C ALA A 108 10.11 6.51 3.66
N GLN A 109 11.42 6.37 3.92
CA GLN A 109 12.46 6.96 3.08
C GLN A 109 12.39 6.42 1.65
N ASN A 110 12.20 5.11 1.48
CA ASN A 110 12.05 4.51 0.16
C ASN A 110 10.84 5.04 -0.58
N VAL A 111 9.71 5.18 0.09
CA VAL A 111 8.49 5.72 -0.52
C VAL A 111 8.72 7.16 -0.97
N ILE A 112 9.34 7.99 -0.13
CA ILE A 112 9.64 9.38 -0.46
C ILE A 112 10.57 9.45 -1.67
N ASP A 113 11.67 8.68 -1.65
CA ASP A 113 12.65 8.68 -2.73
C ASP A 113 12.01 8.32 -4.07
N LEU A 114 11.20 7.26 -4.09
CA LEU A 114 10.55 6.81 -5.32
C LEU A 114 9.45 7.76 -5.78
N SER A 115 8.73 8.37 -4.84
CA SER A 115 7.71 9.37 -5.18
C SER A 115 8.31 10.58 -5.88
N LEU A 116 9.49 11.04 -5.43
CA LEU A 116 10.18 12.15 -6.08
C LEU A 116 10.65 11.82 -7.50
N ILE A 117 10.98 10.56 -7.75
CA ILE A 117 11.41 10.11 -9.09
C ILE A 117 10.23 10.00 -10.04
N HIS A 118 9.06 9.57 -9.55
CA HIS A 118 7.90 9.27 -10.37
C HIS A 118 6.89 10.41 -10.50
N ILE A 119 7.10 11.49 -9.78
CA ILE A 119 6.31 12.71 -9.92
C ILE A 119 6.93 13.60 -10.97
#